data_c6c7420c020519e202a60627ec5a24e4
#
_entry.id   c6c7420c020519e202a60627ec5a24e4
#
_cell.length_a   1.000
_cell.length_b   1.000
_cell.length_c   1.000
_cell.angle_alpha   90.00
_cell.angle_beta   90.00
_cell.angle_gamma   90.00
#
_symmetry.space_group_name_H-M   'P 1'
#
loop_
_entity.id
_entity.type
_entity.pdbx_description
1 polymer ?
#
loop_
_entity_poly.entity_id
_entity_poly.type
_entity_poly.pdbx_seq_one_letter_code
_entity_poly.pdbx_strand_id
1 'polypeptide(L)'
;SMKEEARTNAMSHIKEIVEEAKINATKEARKIVIQSIQRVAAEQTIENAITVFNLESDEIKGQIIGREGRNIRALEAATGVDLVIDDTPEAIMLSCFDPLRREVARLSLQRLVQDGRIHPARIEEVVEKTRKQLEDQILEIGERTVIELGIHGLHKDLLRMVGKMRFRSSYGQNL
;
A
#
# COMPACT_ATOMS: atom_id res chain seq x y z
N SER A 1 -44.80 50.19 -22.16
CA SER A 1 -45.86 49.37 -22.77
C SER A 1 -45.88 47.99 -22.18
N MET A 2 -47.09 47.42 -21.96
CA MET A 2 -47.31 46.07 -21.40
C MET A 2 -46.46 44.97 -22.09
N LYS A 3 -46.16 45.07 -23.37
CA LYS A 3 -45.30 44.13 -24.11
C LYS A 3 -43.82 44.19 -23.71
N GLU A 4 -43.30 45.34 -23.36
CA GLU A 4 -41.93 45.54 -22.92
C GLU A 4 -41.73 45.05 -21.49
N GLU A 5 -42.67 45.25 -20.60
CA GLU A 5 -42.65 44.72 -19.24
C GLU A 5 -42.71 43.18 -19.21
N ALA A 6 -43.58 42.60 -20.03
CA ALA A 6 -43.66 41.15 -20.17
C ALA A 6 -42.34 40.52 -20.70
N ARG A 7 -41.69 41.22 -21.68
CA ARG A 7 -40.40 40.80 -22.24
C ARG A 7 -39.25 40.90 -21.23
N THR A 8 -39.23 41.97 -20.43
CA THR A 8 -38.23 42.17 -19.37
C THR A 8 -38.37 41.14 -18.28
N ASN A 9 -39.61 40.86 -17.85
CA ASN A 9 -39.88 39.83 -16.85
C ASN A 9 -39.52 38.43 -17.34
N ALA A 10 -39.82 38.10 -18.59
CA ALA A 10 -39.43 36.83 -19.20
C ALA A 10 -37.89 36.68 -19.29
N MET A 11 -37.19 37.75 -19.67
CA MET A 11 -35.72 37.75 -19.72
C MET A 11 -35.07 37.60 -18.33
N SER A 12 -35.64 38.27 -17.31
CA SER A 12 -35.18 38.11 -15.93
C SER A 12 -35.35 36.68 -15.43
N HIS A 13 -36.49 36.09 -15.70
CA HIS A 13 -36.78 34.70 -15.29
C HIS A 13 -35.88 33.68 -16.00
N ILE A 14 -35.59 33.88 -17.28
CA ILE A 14 -34.64 33.06 -18.04
C ILE A 14 -33.24 33.17 -17.45
N LYS A 15 -32.79 34.38 -17.08
CA LYS A 15 -31.49 34.58 -16.44
C LYS A 15 -31.38 33.84 -15.11
N GLU A 16 -32.41 33.88 -14.28
CA GLU A 16 -32.48 33.14 -12.99
C GLU A 16 -32.38 31.64 -13.21
N ILE A 17 -33.14 31.10 -14.16
CA ILE A 17 -33.09 29.65 -14.49
C ILE A 17 -31.69 29.26 -14.98
N VAL A 18 -31.07 30.06 -15.84
CA VAL A 18 -29.72 29.78 -16.36
C VAL A 18 -28.67 29.80 -15.22
N GLU A 19 -28.76 30.76 -14.31
CA GLU A 19 -27.83 30.91 -13.22
C GLU A 19 -27.98 29.76 -12.20
N GLU A 20 -29.21 29.38 -11.86
CA GLU A 20 -29.50 28.23 -11.04
C GLU A 20 -28.99 26.91 -11.67
N ALA A 21 -29.19 26.76 -12.98
CA ALA A 21 -28.68 25.59 -13.71
C ALA A 21 -27.14 25.50 -13.68
N LYS A 22 -26.43 26.64 -13.80
CA LYS A 22 -24.97 26.69 -13.70
C LYS A 22 -24.47 26.32 -12.31
N ILE A 23 -25.12 26.84 -11.26
CA ILE A 23 -24.78 26.51 -9.86
C ILE A 23 -24.95 25.01 -9.58
N ASN A 24 -26.08 24.45 -10.02
CA ASN A 24 -26.39 23.05 -9.86
C ASN A 24 -25.42 22.16 -10.65
N ALA A 25 -25.09 22.49 -11.89
CA ALA A 25 -24.10 21.77 -12.69
C ALA A 25 -22.71 21.79 -12.06
N THR A 26 -22.28 22.95 -11.53
CA THR A 26 -20.99 23.05 -10.82
C THR A 26 -20.98 22.21 -9.55
N LYS A 27 -22.07 22.19 -8.78
CA LYS A 27 -22.21 21.39 -7.56
C LYS A 27 -22.15 19.89 -7.87
N GLU A 28 -22.85 19.44 -8.91
CA GLU A 28 -22.85 18.02 -9.31
C GLU A 28 -21.49 17.60 -9.87
N ALA A 29 -20.84 18.42 -10.69
CA ALA A 29 -19.49 18.18 -11.18
C ALA A 29 -18.48 18.02 -10.03
N ARG A 30 -18.54 18.91 -9.03
CA ARG A 30 -17.69 18.83 -7.84
C ARG A 30 -17.91 17.52 -7.08
N LYS A 31 -19.15 17.11 -6.90
CA LYS A 31 -19.50 15.85 -6.24
C LYS A 31 -18.92 14.64 -6.97
N ILE A 32 -19.05 14.59 -8.30
CA ILE A 32 -18.50 13.51 -9.13
C ILE A 32 -16.98 13.46 -9.02
N VAL A 33 -16.29 14.61 -9.05
CA VAL A 33 -14.84 14.68 -8.90
C VAL A 33 -14.39 14.16 -7.54
N ILE A 34 -15.04 14.58 -6.45
CA ILE A 34 -14.73 14.13 -5.09
C ILE A 34 -14.92 12.62 -4.97
N GLN A 35 -16.04 12.07 -5.46
CA GLN A 35 -16.29 10.63 -5.42
C GLN A 35 -15.25 9.84 -6.24
N SER A 36 -14.85 10.37 -7.40
CA SER A 36 -13.82 9.75 -8.24
C SER A 36 -12.46 9.73 -7.54
N ILE A 37 -12.07 10.83 -6.90
CA ILE A 37 -10.83 10.92 -6.12
C ILE A 37 -10.85 9.92 -4.95
N GLN A 38 -11.95 9.86 -4.21
CA GLN A 38 -12.08 8.94 -3.08
C GLN A 38 -11.97 7.47 -3.51
N ARG A 39 -12.58 7.12 -4.65
CA ARG A 39 -12.49 5.76 -5.19
C ARG A 39 -11.07 5.42 -5.63
N VAL A 40 -10.42 6.27 -6.41
CA VAL A 40 -9.06 6.05 -6.88
C VAL A 40 -8.06 6.01 -5.71
N ALA A 41 -8.21 6.88 -4.72
CA ALA A 41 -7.38 6.87 -3.54
C ALA A 41 -7.53 5.58 -2.73
N ALA A 42 -8.75 5.05 -2.59
CA ALA A 42 -8.99 3.78 -1.91
C ALA A 42 -8.36 2.60 -2.67
N GLU A 43 -8.55 2.53 -3.99
CA GLU A 43 -7.94 1.50 -4.85
C GLU A 43 -6.41 1.55 -4.76
N GLN A 44 -5.81 2.74 -4.85
CA GLN A 44 -4.36 2.93 -4.75
C GLN A 44 -3.81 2.56 -3.36
N THR A 45 -4.54 2.85 -2.29
CA THR A 45 -4.18 2.45 -0.93
C THR A 45 -4.18 0.94 -0.77
N ILE A 46 -5.16 0.23 -1.33
CA ILE A 46 -5.23 -1.23 -1.31
C ILE A 46 -4.04 -1.82 -2.07
N GLU A 47 -3.76 -1.37 -3.28
CA GLU A 47 -2.61 -1.83 -4.07
C GLU A 47 -1.28 -1.64 -3.36
N ASN A 48 -1.09 -0.50 -2.68
CA ASN A 48 0.14 -0.19 -1.96
C ASN A 48 0.26 -0.87 -0.59
N ALA A 49 -0.83 -1.38 -0.04
CA ALA A 49 -0.88 -2.00 1.28
C ALA A 49 -0.88 -3.54 1.25
N ILE A 50 -1.15 -4.15 0.11
CA ILE A 50 -1.34 -5.60 -0.02
C ILE A 50 -0.32 -6.20 -0.97
N THR A 51 0.29 -7.30 -0.53
CA THR A 51 1.14 -8.18 -1.35
C THR A 51 0.53 -9.58 -1.34
N VAL A 52 0.35 -10.18 -2.51
CA VAL A 52 -0.12 -11.56 -2.64
C VAL A 52 1.09 -12.49 -2.67
N PHE A 53 1.11 -13.46 -1.77
CA PHE A 53 2.11 -14.53 -1.74
C PHE A 53 1.50 -15.81 -2.28
N ASN A 54 1.99 -16.26 -3.43
CA ASN A 54 1.53 -17.48 -4.07
C ASN A 54 2.25 -18.71 -3.53
N LEU A 55 1.51 -19.78 -3.36
CA LEU A 55 1.96 -21.06 -2.83
C LEU A 55 1.82 -22.15 -3.90
N GLU A 56 2.66 -23.17 -3.82
CA GLU A 56 2.60 -24.29 -4.76
C GLU A 56 1.42 -25.22 -4.49
N SER A 57 0.90 -25.25 -3.25
CA SER A 57 -0.23 -26.09 -2.87
C SER A 57 -0.96 -25.58 -1.61
N ASP A 58 -2.21 -26.00 -1.45
CA ASP A 58 -2.97 -25.73 -0.21
C ASP A 58 -2.44 -26.50 0.99
N GLU A 59 -1.68 -27.56 0.80
CA GLU A 59 -0.98 -28.27 1.89
C GLU A 59 0.06 -27.36 2.54
N ILE A 60 0.85 -26.65 1.74
CA ILE A 60 1.82 -25.66 2.24
C ILE A 60 1.10 -24.52 2.95
N LYS A 61 -0.04 -24.06 2.42
CA LYS A 61 -0.90 -23.08 3.09
C LYS A 61 -1.32 -23.55 4.48
N GLY A 62 -1.73 -24.80 4.61
CA GLY A 62 -2.06 -25.42 5.90
C GLY A 62 -0.87 -25.46 6.87
N GLN A 63 0.33 -25.74 6.38
CA GLN A 63 1.56 -25.73 7.19
C GLN A 63 1.91 -24.32 7.68
N ILE A 64 1.72 -23.31 6.85
CA ILE A 64 1.95 -21.89 7.23
C ILE A 64 0.96 -21.46 8.32
N ILE A 65 -0.29 -21.87 8.23
CA ILE A 65 -1.30 -21.60 9.26
C ILE A 65 -0.92 -22.30 10.58
N GLY A 66 -0.58 -23.58 10.49
CA GLY A 66 -0.26 -24.43 11.63
C GLY A 66 -1.51 -24.81 12.44
N ARG A 67 -1.31 -25.71 13.43
CA ARG A 67 -2.37 -26.11 14.36
C ARG A 67 -2.92 -24.89 15.08
N GLU A 68 -4.25 -24.72 15.03
CA GLU A 68 -4.96 -23.61 15.70
C GLU A 68 -4.41 -22.22 15.30
N GLY A 69 -3.78 -22.11 14.12
CA GLY A 69 -3.19 -20.87 13.63
C GLY A 69 -1.91 -20.43 14.33
N ARG A 70 -1.22 -21.30 15.06
CA ARG A 70 -0.02 -20.92 15.84
C ARG A 70 1.11 -20.34 15.01
N ASN A 71 1.32 -20.85 13.81
CA ASN A 71 2.41 -20.41 12.94
C ASN A 71 2.08 -19.04 12.32
N ILE A 72 0.85 -18.85 11.88
CA ILE A 72 0.42 -17.56 11.34
C ILE A 72 0.47 -16.46 12.40
N ARG A 73 0.05 -16.76 13.64
CA ARG A 73 0.16 -15.78 14.74
C ARG A 73 1.60 -15.43 15.07
N ALA A 74 2.50 -16.42 15.05
CA ALA A 74 3.92 -16.17 15.25
C ALA A 74 4.52 -15.28 14.15
N LEU A 75 4.13 -15.51 12.89
CA LEU A 75 4.58 -14.71 11.76
C LEU A 75 4.05 -13.28 11.84
N GLU A 76 2.76 -13.09 12.15
CA GLU A 76 2.15 -11.77 12.36
C GLU A 76 2.83 -11.01 13.52
N ALA A 77 3.07 -11.67 14.64
CA ALA A 77 3.74 -11.07 15.78
C ALA A 77 5.18 -10.66 15.47
N ALA A 78 5.93 -11.50 14.76
CA ALA A 78 7.33 -11.24 14.41
C ALA A 78 7.50 -10.15 13.34
N THR A 79 6.58 -10.05 12.39
CA THR A 79 6.68 -9.12 11.25
C THR A 79 5.89 -7.82 11.43
N GLY A 80 4.84 -7.84 12.22
CA GLY A 80 3.87 -6.74 12.32
C GLY A 80 3.01 -6.59 11.07
N VAL A 81 2.85 -7.65 10.27
CA VAL A 81 2.06 -7.72 9.04
C VAL A 81 0.85 -8.60 9.28
N ASP A 82 -0.32 -8.18 8.84
CA ASP A 82 -1.53 -9.00 8.88
C ASP A 82 -1.52 -10.00 7.73
N LEU A 83 -1.70 -11.26 8.05
CA LEU A 83 -1.82 -12.33 7.07
C LEU A 83 -3.30 -12.68 6.87
N VAL A 84 -3.84 -12.32 5.72
CA VAL A 84 -5.23 -12.59 5.38
C VAL A 84 -5.32 -13.92 4.64
N ILE A 85 -5.99 -14.87 5.26
CA ILE A 85 -6.26 -16.20 4.73
C ILE A 85 -7.73 -16.26 4.36
N ASP A 86 -7.98 -16.29 3.09
CA ASP A 86 -9.32 -16.43 2.50
C ASP A 86 -9.45 -17.75 1.74
N ASP A 87 -10.59 -17.89 1.03
CA ASP A 87 -10.87 -19.07 0.21
C ASP A 87 -10.07 -19.09 -1.12
N THR A 88 -9.25 -18.09 -1.39
CA THR A 88 -8.40 -18.07 -2.60
C THR A 88 -7.41 -19.21 -2.53
N PRO A 89 -7.45 -20.17 -3.49
CA PRO A 89 -6.54 -21.31 -3.47
C PRO A 89 -5.09 -20.85 -3.63
N GLU A 90 -4.18 -21.54 -2.94
CA GLU A 90 -2.74 -21.41 -3.14
C GLU A 90 -2.20 -19.97 -3.01
N ALA A 91 -2.85 -19.15 -2.17
CA ALA A 91 -2.43 -17.79 -1.92
C ALA A 91 -2.69 -17.32 -0.49
N ILE A 92 -1.81 -16.44 -0.01
CA ILE A 92 -1.94 -15.70 1.25
C ILE A 92 -1.73 -14.22 0.95
N MET A 93 -2.58 -13.35 1.47
CA MET A 93 -2.41 -11.91 1.34
C MET A 93 -1.68 -11.34 2.53
N LEU A 94 -0.65 -10.55 2.26
CA LEU A 94 0.13 -9.81 3.27
C LEU A 94 -0.36 -8.36 3.27
N SER A 95 -0.90 -7.90 4.39
CA SER A 95 -1.48 -6.56 4.52
C SER A 95 -0.70 -5.74 5.55
N CYS A 96 -0.08 -4.65 5.09
CA CYS A 96 0.61 -3.67 5.92
C CYS A 96 0.91 -2.42 5.09
N PHE A 97 0.74 -1.24 5.66
CA PHE A 97 1.11 0.02 4.99
C PHE A 97 2.63 0.21 4.86
N ASP A 98 3.41 -0.40 5.75
CA ASP A 98 4.88 -0.36 5.67
C ASP A 98 5.39 -1.37 4.65
N PRO A 99 5.92 -0.93 3.49
CA PRO A 99 6.43 -1.82 2.45
C PRO A 99 7.64 -2.63 2.90
N LEU A 100 8.43 -2.10 3.83
CA LEU A 100 9.59 -2.80 4.37
C LEU A 100 9.16 -4.01 5.20
N ARG A 101 8.18 -3.85 6.07
CA ARG A 101 7.62 -4.96 6.86
C ARG A 101 6.98 -6.02 5.97
N ARG A 102 6.23 -5.58 4.94
CA ARG A 102 5.64 -6.50 3.96
C ARG A 102 6.71 -7.31 3.24
N GLU A 103 7.80 -6.68 2.83
CA GLU A 103 8.90 -7.37 2.16
C GLU A 103 9.63 -8.34 3.11
N VAL A 104 9.85 -7.97 4.37
CA VAL A 104 10.35 -8.89 5.40
C VAL A 104 9.45 -10.12 5.52
N ALA A 105 8.13 -9.92 5.59
CA ALA A 105 7.17 -11.02 5.69
C ALA A 105 7.20 -11.91 4.43
N ARG A 106 7.21 -11.32 3.24
CA ARG A 106 7.27 -12.05 1.98
C ARG A 106 8.53 -12.91 1.85
N LEU A 107 9.69 -12.33 2.11
CA LEU A 107 10.98 -13.03 2.04
C LEU A 107 11.08 -14.11 3.12
N SER A 108 10.55 -13.84 4.31
CA SER A 108 10.53 -14.83 5.40
C SER A 108 9.66 -16.04 5.05
N LEU A 109 8.46 -15.79 4.49
CA LEU A 109 7.59 -16.87 3.99
C LEU A 109 8.28 -17.70 2.90
N GLN A 110 8.91 -17.04 1.93
CA GLN A 110 9.64 -17.72 0.86
C GLN A 110 10.73 -18.65 1.43
N ARG A 111 11.49 -18.18 2.38
CA ARG A 111 12.55 -18.97 3.05
C ARG A 111 12.00 -20.14 3.86
N LEU A 112 10.92 -19.90 4.60
CA LEU A 112 10.26 -20.93 5.39
C LEU A 112 9.68 -22.04 4.50
N VAL A 113 9.07 -21.69 3.40
CA VAL A 113 8.54 -22.66 2.42
C VAL A 113 9.68 -23.47 1.78
N GLN A 114 10.77 -22.83 1.38
CA GLN A 114 11.94 -23.51 0.81
C GLN A 114 12.66 -24.42 1.82
N ASP A 115 12.75 -24.01 3.07
CA ASP A 115 13.38 -24.79 4.16
C ASP A 115 12.49 -25.95 4.62
N GLY A 116 11.19 -25.82 4.51
CA GLY A 116 10.19 -26.83 4.89
C GLY A 116 9.95 -26.95 6.39
N ARG A 117 10.72 -26.26 7.24
CA ARG A 117 10.57 -26.24 8.69
C ARG A 117 9.76 -25.03 9.13
N ILE A 118 8.47 -25.20 9.34
CA ILE A 118 7.55 -24.13 9.70
C ILE A 118 7.01 -24.38 11.11
N HIS A 119 7.62 -23.71 12.08
CA HIS A 119 7.18 -23.70 13.47
C HIS A 119 7.57 -22.36 14.13
N PRO A 120 6.94 -21.96 15.25
CA PRO A 120 7.11 -20.61 15.82
C PRO A 120 8.56 -20.19 16.06
N ALA A 121 9.39 -21.02 16.64
CA ALA A 121 10.79 -20.70 16.90
C ALA A 121 11.59 -20.47 15.61
N ARG A 122 11.34 -21.27 14.58
CA ARG A 122 11.98 -21.10 13.27
C ARG A 122 11.50 -19.85 12.56
N ILE A 123 10.22 -19.52 12.70
CA ILE A 123 9.62 -18.29 12.14
C ILE A 123 10.32 -17.07 12.73
N GLU A 124 10.47 -16.99 14.05
CA GLU A 124 11.15 -15.87 14.71
C GLU A 124 12.60 -15.72 14.24
N GLU A 125 13.33 -16.81 14.17
CA GLU A 125 14.73 -16.84 13.68
C GLU A 125 14.83 -16.33 12.23
N VAL A 126 14.00 -16.85 11.33
CA VAL A 126 14.01 -16.47 9.91
C VAL A 126 13.60 -15.02 9.72
N VAL A 127 12.59 -14.55 10.43
CA VAL A 127 12.13 -13.15 10.35
C VAL A 127 13.23 -12.21 10.83
N GLU A 128 13.86 -12.47 11.95
CA GLU A 128 14.93 -11.62 12.48
C GLU A 128 16.14 -11.56 11.55
N LYS A 129 16.56 -12.70 11.02
CA LYS A 129 17.64 -12.77 10.03
C LYS A 129 17.29 -12.00 8.74
N THR A 130 16.07 -12.16 8.27
CA THR A 130 15.60 -11.47 7.07
C THR A 130 15.54 -9.94 7.27
N ARG A 131 15.05 -9.52 8.45
CA ARG A 131 15.00 -8.09 8.80
C ARG A 131 16.41 -7.47 8.80
N LYS A 132 17.37 -8.10 9.47
CA LYS A 132 18.75 -7.60 9.48
C LYS A 132 19.35 -7.50 8.08
N GLN A 133 19.17 -8.52 7.27
CA GLN A 133 19.70 -8.52 5.91
C GLN A 133 19.09 -7.39 5.05
N LEU A 134 17.79 -7.16 5.19
CA LEU A 134 17.11 -6.12 4.46
C LEU A 134 17.50 -4.71 4.94
N GLU A 135 17.69 -4.54 6.25
CA GLU A 135 18.23 -3.28 6.82
C GLU A 135 19.65 -2.98 6.32
N ASP A 136 20.52 -3.98 6.24
CA ASP A 136 21.86 -3.82 5.68
C ASP A 136 21.82 -3.45 4.20
N GLN A 137 20.96 -4.09 3.40
CA GLN A 137 20.76 -3.74 2.00
C GLN A 137 20.24 -2.30 1.83
N ILE A 138 19.31 -1.86 2.68
CA ILE A 138 18.81 -0.48 2.66
C ILE A 138 19.92 0.52 2.96
N LEU A 139 20.78 0.22 3.92
CA LEU A 139 21.93 1.06 4.23
C LEU A 139 22.89 1.16 3.04
N GLU A 140 23.21 0.04 2.41
CA GLU A 140 24.05 0.01 1.18
C GLU A 140 23.42 0.81 0.03
N ILE A 141 22.10 0.69 -0.18
CA ILE A 141 21.38 1.49 -1.17
C ILE A 141 21.50 2.98 -0.85
N GLY A 142 21.35 3.36 0.41
CA GLY A 142 21.52 4.75 0.86
C GLY A 142 22.93 5.27 0.60
N GLU A 143 23.95 4.51 0.97
CA GLU A 143 25.37 4.86 0.72
C GLU A 143 25.66 5.02 -0.78
N ARG A 144 25.21 4.10 -1.59
CA ARG A 144 25.37 4.17 -3.05
C ARG A 144 24.67 5.40 -3.64
N THR A 145 23.44 5.67 -3.21
CA THR A 145 22.65 6.81 -3.70
C THR A 145 23.30 8.14 -3.36
N VAL A 146 23.83 8.32 -2.15
CA VAL A 146 24.50 9.58 -1.79
C VAL A 146 25.83 9.77 -2.53
N ILE A 147 26.53 8.68 -2.85
CA ILE A 147 27.73 8.72 -3.71
C ILE A 147 27.35 9.17 -5.11
N GLU A 148 26.29 8.58 -5.70
CA GLU A 148 25.78 8.98 -7.02
C GLU A 148 25.39 10.46 -7.07
N LEU A 149 24.85 11.00 -5.98
CA LEU A 149 24.46 12.40 -5.85
C LEU A 149 25.63 13.34 -5.47
N GLY A 150 26.82 12.82 -5.24
CA GLY A 150 27.98 13.61 -4.81
C GLY A 150 27.87 14.20 -3.40
N ILE A 151 27.06 13.62 -2.55
CA ILE A 151 26.84 14.07 -1.16
C ILE A 151 27.83 13.31 -0.26
N HIS A 152 28.48 14.04 0.66
CA HIS A 152 29.45 13.47 1.59
C HIS A 152 29.12 13.83 3.04
N GLY A 153 29.55 12.99 3.98
CA GLY A 153 29.49 13.29 5.41
C GLY A 153 28.10 13.14 6.05
N LEU A 154 27.18 12.39 5.44
CA LEU A 154 25.88 12.12 6.02
C LEU A 154 25.98 11.15 7.21
N HIS A 155 25.21 11.44 8.25
CA HIS A 155 25.04 10.53 9.38
C HIS A 155 24.34 9.24 8.94
N LYS A 156 24.66 8.12 9.61
CA LYS A 156 24.13 6.80 9.29
C LYS A 156 22.60 6.74 9.23
N ASP A 157 21.92 7.49 10.08
CA ASP A 157 20.46 7.54 10.09
C ASP A 157 19.88 8.22 8.85
N LEU A 158 20.56 9.25 8.33
CA LEU A 158 20.19 9.88 7.06
C LEU A 158 20.43 8.96 5.87
N LEU A 159 21.50 8.17 5.89
CA LEU A 159 21.77 7.15 4.86
C LEU A 159 20.67 6.10 4.83
N ARG A 160 20.18 5.66 6.00
CA ARG A 160 19.03 4.75 6.11
C ARG A 160 17.76 5.37 5.54
N MET A 161 17.50 6.65 5.82
CA MET A 161 16.34 7.35 5.26
C MET A 161 16.39 7.41 3.73
N VAL A 162 17.54 7.77 3.17
CA VAL A 162 17.76 7.80 1.72
C VAL A 162 17.55 6.41 1.12
N GLY A 163 18.10 5.38 1.74
CA GLY A 163 17.93 3.99 1.32
C GLY A 163 16.46 3.55 1.35
N LYS A 164 15.71 3.90 2.38
CA LYS A 164 14.27 3.62 2.47
C LYS A 164 13.46 4.33 1.39
N MET A 165 13.78 5.58 1.09
CA MET A 165 13.12 6.34 0.02
C MET A 165 13.36 5.69 -1.35
N ARG A 166 14.61 5.30 -1.63
CA ARG A 166 14.97 4.61 -2.88
C ARG A 166 14.30 3.23 -2.97
N PHE A 167 14.24 2.50 -1.88
CA PHE A 167 13.56 1.22 -1.77
C PHE A 167 12.06 1.36 -2.09
N ARG A 168 11.38 2.34 -1.51
CA ARG A 168 9.96 2.64 -1.78
C ARG A 168 9.72 2.96 -3.26
N SER A 169 10.56 3.79 -3.88
CA SER A 169 10.47 4.12 -5.31
C SER A 169 10.56 2.88 -6.19
N SER A 170 11.44 1.94 -5.85
CA SER A 170 11.62 0.69 -6.60
C SER A 170 10.39 -0.23 -6.54
N TYR A 171 9.56 -0.10 -5.49
CA TYR A 171 8.31 -0.85 -5.32
C TYR A 171 7.04 -0.08 -5.73
N GLY A 172 7.18 0.98 -6.54
CA GLY A 172 6.05 1.72 -7.11
C GLY A 172 5.32 2.66 -6.15
N GLN A 173 5.88 2.92 -4.96
CA GLN A 173 5.39 3.94 -4.05
C GLN A 173 6.06 5.29 -4.35
N ASN A 174 5.69 5.89 -5.45
CA ASN A 174 6.02 7.28 -5.69
C ASN A 174 5.16 8.16 -4.77
N LEU A 175 5.83 8.99 -3.99
CA LEU A 175 5.23 10.14 -3.33
C LEU A 175 4.83 11.18 -4.39
#